data_c5c2b5f9cef2230dc9e5d83175d0598c
#
_entry.id   c5c2b5f9cef2230dc9e5d83175d0598c
#
_cell.length_a   1.000
_cell.length_b   1.000
_cell.length_c   1.000
_cell.angle_alpha   90.00
_cell.angle_beta   90.00
_cell.angle_gamma   90.00
#
_symmetry.space_group_name_H-M   'P 1'
#
loop_
_entity.id
_entity.type
_entity.pdbx_description
1 polymer ?
#
loop_
_entity_poly.entity_id
_entity_poly.type
_entity_poly.pdbx_seq_one_letter_code
_entity_poly.pdbx_strand_id
1 'polypeptide(L)'
;QHQLYGSGGVQFTWLPAAPLNNAAAQNPLATLYNDTRFTLEVMDIAGCKGWDTVFIKVYAGPTYYVPTAFSPNGDGRNDIFRPIPSGIVKTNWFRVYNRFGNLLFETNEWLKGWDGRYRGRKQPIGAYVWMIQGVDNNGKIIEKKGTVILVE
;
A
#
# COMPACT_ATOMS: atom_id res chain seq x y z
N GLN A 1 -11.44 4.32 -13.13
CA GLN A 1 -12.06 5.65 -13.17
C GLN A 1 -12.64 5.97 -11.79
N HIS A 2 -12.59 7.23 -11.40
CA HIS A 2 -13.11 7.72 -10.12
C HIS A 2 -13.83 9.05 -10.31
N GLN A 3 -15.03 9.19 -9.74
CA GLN A 3 -15.80 10.43 -9.79
C GLN A 3 -15.34 11.35 -8.66
N LEU A 4 -14.95 12.58 -9.00
CA LEU A 4 -14.70 13.64 -8.02
C LEU A 4 -15.97 14.46 -7.79
N TYR A 5 -16.09 15.07 -6.62
CA TYR A 5 -17.25 15.88 -6.24
C TYR A 5 -16.78 17.21 -5.66
N GLY A 6 -17.18 18.31 -6.30
CA GLY A 6 -16.92 19.67 -5.83
C GLY A 6 -18.19 20.33 -5.29
N SER A 7 -18.01 21.21 -4.32
CA SER A 7 -19.12 22.01 -3.75
C SER A 7 -18.61 23.37 -3.28
N GLY A 8 -19.51 24.27 -2.93
CA GLY A 8 -19.18 25.56 -2.29
C GLY A 8 -19.07 26.76 -3.21
N GLY A 9 -19.36 26.62 -4.51
CA GLY A 9 -19.33 27.78 -5.43
C GLY A 9 -20.01 27.53 -6.77
N VAL A 10 -19.78 28.42 -7.72
CA VAL A 10 -20.35 28.39 -9.06
C VAL A 10 -19.33 28.13 -10.17
N GLN A 11 -18.02 28.28 -9.85
CA GLN A 11 -16.95 27.93 -10.76
C GLN A 11 -15.98 26.98 -10.06
N PHE A 12 -15.49 26.01 -10.80
CA PHE A 12 -14.62 24.92 -10.30
C PHE A 12 -13.41 24.82 -11.21
N THR A 13 -12.24 24.63 -10.61
CA THR A 13 -10.99 24.36 -11.34
C THR A 13 -10.21 23.29 -10.61
N TRP A 14 -10.04 22.15 -11.25
CA TRP A 14 -9.29 21.01 -10.71
C TRP A 14 -7.89 20.94 -11.30
N LEU A 15 -6.90 20.70 -10.44
CA LEU A 15 -5.51 20.49 -10.83
C LEU A 15 -4.96 19.21 -10.21
N PRO A 16 -4.21 18.37 -10.95
CA PRO A 16 -3.87 18.48 -12.38
C PRO A 16 -5.07 18.21 -13.30
N ALA A 17 -5.13 18.90 -14.44
CA ALA A 17 -6.23 18.78 -15.39
C ALA A 17 -6.16 17.52 -16.26
N ALA A 18 -4.93 17.05 -16.59
CA ALA A 18 -4.70 15.99 -17.57
C ALA A 18 -5.44 14.66 -17.32
N PRO A 19 -5.61 14.16 -16.08
CA PRO A 19 -6.33 12.91 -15.84
C PRO A 19 -7.87 13.08 -15.80
N LEU A 20 -8.39 14.29 -16.00
CA LEU A 20 -9.82 14.59 -15.89
C LEU A 20 -10.46 14.75 -17.27
N ASN A 21 -11.70 14.29 -17.40
CA ASN A 21 -12.50 14.50 -18.60
C ASN A 21 -12.85 15.98 -18.82
N ASN A 22 -13.04 16.76 -17.74
CA ASN A 22 -13.25 18.20 -17.75
C ASN A 22 -12.84 18.80 -16.39
N ALA A 23 -11.70 19.48 -16.36
CA ALA A 23 -11.16 20.06 -15.12
C ALA A 23 -11.97 21.28 -14.59
N ALA A 24 -12.88 21.83 -15.39
CA ALA A 24 -13.75 22.92 -14.98
C ALA A 24 -15.16 22.45 -14.55
N ALA A 25 -15.43 21.15 -14.63
CA ALA A 25 -16.69 20.59 -14.15
C ALA A 25 -16.73 20.54 -12.62
N GLN A 26 -17.92 20.73 -12.05
CA GLN A 26 -18.14 20.53 -10.61
C GLN A 26 -17.74 19.11 -10.19
N ASN A 27 -18.16 18.11 -10.96
CA ASN A 27 -17.95 16.71 -10.68
C ASN A 27 -17.25 16.01 -11.86
N PRO A 28 -15.93 16.19 -12.04
CA PRO A 28 -15.22 15.56 -13.15
C PRO A 28 -14.97 14.07 -12.91
N LEU A 29 -14.85 13.30 -13.99
CA LEU A 29 -14.45 11.92 -13.97
C LEU A 29 -12.93 11.83 -14.19
N ALA A 30 -12.21 11.26 -13.23
CA ALA A 30 -10.77 11.03 -13.29
C ALA A 30 -10.45 9.63 -13.84
N THR A 31 -9.50 9.54 -14.78
CA THR A 31 -8.89 8.28 -15.24
C THR A 31 -7.45 8.25 -14.75
N LEU A 32 -7.19 7.42 -13.73
CA LEU A 32 -5.93 7.42 -13.00
C LEU A 32 -5.20 6.10 -13.19
N TYR A 33 -3.88 6.18 -13.35
CA TYR A 33 -2.95 5.06 -13.42
C TYR A 33 -1.93 5.06 -12.27
N ASN A 34 -1.80 6.21 -11.59
CA ASN A 34 -0.91 6.41 -10.44
C ASN A 34 -1.63 7.18 -9.34
N ASP A 35 -1.13 7.07 -8.13
CA ASP A 35 -1.56 7.88 -7.00
C ASP A 35 -1.52 9.35 -7.38
N THR A 36 -2.60 10.07 -7.18
CA THR A 36 -2.74 11.46 -7.63
C THR A 36 -3.37 12.32 -6.55
N ARG A 37 -2.77 13.47 -6.29
CA ARG A 37 -3.37 14.53 -5.46
C ARG A 37 -4.02 15.54 -6.37
N PHE A 38 -5.30 15.82 -6.16
CA PHE A 38 -6.01 16.91 -6.79
C PHE A 38 -6.14 18.08 -5.83
N THR A 39 -6.04 19.29 -6.39
CA THR A 39 -6.43 20.54 -5.74
C THR A 39 -7.65 21.07 -6.47
N LEU A 40 -8.68 21.40 -5.74
CA LEU A 40 -9.87 22.08 -6.23
C LEU A 40 -9.77 23.55 -5.83
N GLU A 41 -9.86 24.45 -6.80
CA GLU A 41 -10.19 25.87 -6.59
C GLU A 41 -11.67 26.05 -6.89
N VAL A 42 -12.39 26.68 -5.98
CA VAL A 42 -13.81 27.04 -6.12
C VAL A 42 -13.96 28.54 -6.02
N MET A 43 -14.77 29.14 -6.87
CA MET A 43 -15.12 30.55 -6.78
C MET A 43 -16.64 30.68 -6.61
N ASP A 44 -17.06 31.51 -5.68
CA ASP A 44 -18.46 31.82 -5.44
C ASP A 44 -18.99 32.94 -6.34
N ILE A 45 -20.28 33.27 -6.22
CA ILE A 45 -20.92 34.32 -7.01
C ILE A 45 -20.37 35.73 -6.72
N ALA A 46 -19.77 35.94 -5.55
CA ALA A 46 -19.14 37.19 -5.14
C ALA A 46 -17.68 37.30 -5.62
N GLY A 47 -17.13 36.25 -6.25
CA GLY A 47 -15.76 36.18 -6.71
C GLY A 47 -14.77 35.75 -5.63
N CYS A 48 -15.22 35.35 -4.44
CA CYS A 48 -14.36 34.83 -3.40
C CYS A 48 -13.87 33.41 -3.77
N LYS A 49 -12.58 33.13 -3.51
CA LYS A 49 -11.95 31.85 -3.85
C LYS A 49 -11.69 31.03 -2.61
N GLY A 50 -11.94 29.74 -2.72
CA GLY A 50 -11.57 28.71 -1.73
C GLY A 50 -10.80 27.55 -2.38
N TRP A 51 -10.01 26.81 -1.60
CA TRP A 51 -9.23 25.68 -2.07
C TRP A 51 -9.40 24.48 -1.14
N ASP A 52 -9.40 23.31 -1.74
CA ASP A 52 -9.38 22.04 -1.03
C ASP A 52 -8.52 21.03 -1.79
N THR A 53 -8.11 19.95 -1.11
CA THR A 53 -7.30 18.92 -1.73
C THR A 53 -7.83 17.52 -1.42
N VAL A 54 -7.78 16.65 -2.43
CA VAL A 54 -8.08 15.22 -2.27
C VAL A 54 -6.95 14.38 -2.82
N PHE A 55 -6.59 13.33 -2.10
CA PHE A 55 -5.59 12.36 -2.52
C PHE A 55 -6.27 11.05 -2.91
N ILE A 56 -6.13 10.66 -4.19
CA ILE A 56 -6.66 9.40 -4.72
C ILE A 56 -5.52 8.42 -4.84
N LYS A 57 -5.61 7.34 -4.05
CA LYS A 57 -4.68 6.23 -4.16
C LYS A 57 -5.17 5.25 -5.21
N VAL A 58 -4.30 4.92 -6.18
CA VAL A 58 -4.61 3.97 -7.25
C VAL A 58 -4.19 2.57 -6.83
N TYR A 59 -5.16 1.67 -6.81
CA TYR A 59 -4.89 0.27 -6.61
C TYR A 59 -4.34 -0.35 -7.89
N ALA A 60 -3.05 -0.68 -7.90
CA ALA A 60 -2.34 -1.21 -9.08
C ALA A 60 -2.58 -2.72 -9.33
N GLY A 61 -3.60 -3.30 -8.70
CA GLY A 61 -3.96 -4.73 -8.81
C GLY A 61 -3.53 -5.55 -7.59
N PRO A 62 -3.73 -6.88 -7.64
CA PRO A 62 -3.40 -7.76 -6.55
C PRO A 62 -1.93 -7.68 -6.16
N THR A 63 -1.65 -7.48 -4.87
CA THR A 63 -0.29 -7.28 -4.37
C THR A 63 -0.17 -7.61 -2.88
N TYR A 64 1.07 -7.63 -2.38
CA TYR A 64 1.38 -7.62 -0.96
C TYR A 64 2.02 -6.28 -0.58
N TYR A 65 1.51 -5.65 0.47
CA TYR A 65 2.20 -4.56 1.15
C TYR A 65 3.09 -5.17 2.23
N VAL A 66 4.38 -4.86 2.17
CA VAL A 66 5.36 -5.48 3.05
C VAL A 66 6.12 -4.39 3.80
N PRO A 67 6.17 -4.44 5.15
CA PRO A 67 6.97 -3.52 5.94
C PRO A 67 8.45 -3.59 5.57
N THR A 68 9.15 -2.47 5.67
CA THR A 68 10.59 -2.40 5.42
C THR A 68 11.42 -2.67 6.66
N ALA A 69 10.81 -2.56 7.85
CA ALA A 69 11.43 -2.87 9.14
C ALA A 69 10.39 -3.35 10.15
N PHE A 70 10.83 -4.06 11.18
CA PHE A 70 10.02 -4.47 12.33
C PHE A 70 10.89 -4.60 13.59
N SER A 71 10.25 -4.49 14.78
CA SER A 71 10.92 -4.48 16.09
C SER A 71 10.21 -5.44 17.06
N PRO A 72 10.65 -6.69 17.19
CA PRO A 72 10.00 -7.68 18.05
C PRO A 72 10.39 -7.47 19.53
N ASN A 73 10.07 -6.30 20.10
CA ASN A 73 10.39 -5.89 21.47
C ASN A 73 9.25 -6.19 22.46
N GLY A 74 8.05 -6.58 21.97
CA GLY A 74 6.91 -6.97 22.80
C GLY A 74 6.03 -5.79 23.23
N ASP A 75 6.14 -4.64 22.58
CA ASP A 75 5.31 -3.45 22.88
C ASP A 75 3.93 -3.46 22.18
N GLY A 76 3.65 -4.50 21.40
CA GLY A 76 2.42 -4.67 20.62
C GLY A 76 2.41 -3.93 19.28
N ARG A 77 3.54 -3.31 18.89
CA ARG A 77 3.67 -2.58 17.63
C ARG A 77 4.82 -3.13 16.81
N ASN A 78 4.54 -3.51 15.57
CA ASN A 78 5.56 -4.04 14.64
C ASN A 78 6.37 -5.23 15.19
N ASP A 79 5.84 -5.96 16.15
CA ASP A 79 6.49 -7.13 16.74
C ASP A 79 6.58 -8.32 15.76
N ILE A 80 5.70 -8.33 14.78
CA ILE A 80 5.57 -9.43 13.82
C ILE A 80 5.77 -8.89 12.40
N PHE A 81 6.75 -9.43 11.72
CA PHE A 81 6.96 -9.16 10.30
C PHE A 81 6.01 -10.00 9.45
N ARG A 82 5.03 -9.37 8.84
CA ARG A 82 4.06 -10.04 7.97
C ARG A 82 3.70 -9.20 6.75
N PRO A 83 3.61 -9.80 5.57
CA PRO A 83 3.00 -9.16 4.40
C PRO A 83 1.50 -8.99 4.59
N ILE A 84 0.97 -7.86 4.11
CA ILE A 84 -0.46 -7.56 4.12
C ILE A 84 -0.98 -7.76 2.70
N PRO A 85 -1.82 -8.77 2.44
CA PRO A 85 -2.37 -9.03 1.13
C PRO A 85 -3.43 -8.01 0.74
N SER A 86 -3.47 -7.65 -0.54
CA SER A 86 -4.50 -6.83 -1.15
C SER A 86 -4.90 -7.45 -2.49
N GLY A 87 -6.16 -7.85 -2.63
CA GLY A 87 -6.66 -8.59 -3.81
C GLY A 87 -6.09 -10.00 -3.97
N ILE A 88 -5.44 -10.54 -2.95
CA ILE A 88 -4.95 -11.91 -2.88
C ILE A 88 -5.97 -12.74 -2.11
N VAL A 89 -6.31 -13.92 -2.60
CA VAL A 89 -7.29 -14.83 -1.96
C VAL A 89 -6.64 -15.99 -1.23
N LYS A 90 -5.39 -16.29 -1.56
CA LYS A 90 -4.63 -17.39 -0.93
C LYS A 90 -3.14 -17.08 -0.95
N THR A 91 -2.48 -17.27 0.19
CA THR A 91 -1.01 -17.31 0.28
C THR A 91 -0.56 -18.76 0.12
N ASN A 92 0.27 -19.03 -0.88
CA ASN A 92 0.84 -20.35 -1.08
C ASN A 92 1.98 -20.61 -0.11
N TRP A 93 2.84 -19.62 0.06
CA TRP A 93 3.92 -19.62 1.05
C TRP A 93 4.45 -18.20 1.28
N PHE A 94 4.97 -17.96 2.48
CA PHE A 94 5.77 -16.80 2.87
C PHE A 94 7.02 -17.30 3.60
N ARG A 95 8.20 -16.86 3.15
CA ARG A 95 9.50 -17.32 3.61
C ARG A 95 10.41 -16.18 3.99
N VAL A 96 11.21 -16.37 5.04
CA VAL A 96 12.25 -15.43 5.47
C VAL A 96 13.59 -16.17 5.59
N TYR A 97 14.62 -15.54 5.06
CA TYR A 97 15.99 -16.09 5.00
C TYR A 97 16.96 -15.12 5.65
N ASN A 98 18.04 -15.68 6.23
CA ASN A 98 19.17 -14.88 6.63
C ASN A 98 20.07 -14.53 5.43
N ARG A 99 21.10 -13.68 5.68
CA ARG A 99 22.07 -13.26 4.66
C ARG A 99 22.88 -14.40 4.03
N PHE A 100 22.88 -15.59 4.64
CA PHE A 100 23.57 -16.79 4.13
C PHE A 100 22.63 -17.69 3.31
N GLY A 101 21.37 -17.29 3.11
CA GLY A 101 20.37 -18.06 2.38
C GLY A 101 19.69 -19.17 3.20
N ASN A 102 19.93 -19.26 4.50
CA ASN A 102 19.27 -20.25 5.35
C ASN A 102 17.83 -19.81 5.63
N LEU A 103 16.89 -20.73 5.45
CA LEU A 103 15.48 -20.52 5.77
C LEU A 103 15.30 -20.44 7.29
N LEU A 104 14.74 -19.33 7.75
CA LEU A 104 14.46 -19.09 9.17
C LEU A 104 12.99 -19.25 9.52
N PHE A 105 12.11 -18.91 8.59
CA PHE A 105 10.67 -18.94 8.79
C PHE A 105 9.96 -19.31 7.48
N GLU A 106 8.92 -20.12 7.59
CA GLU A 106 8.01 -20.44 6.49
C GLU A 106 6.59 -20.62 7.02
N THR A 107 5.61 -20.13 6.27
CA THR A 107 4.19 -20.35 6.53
C THR A 107 3.37 -20.24 5.24
N ASN A 108 2.22 -20.89 5.22
CA ASN A 108 1.15 -20.69 4.25
C ASN A 108 -0.15 -20.18 4.92
N GLU A 109 -0.10 -19.97 6.24
CA GLU A 109 -1.23 -19.48 7.01
C GLU A 109 -1.48 -17.98 6.71
N TRP A 110 -2.76 -17.65 6.56
CA TRP A 110 -3.18 -16.28 6.27
C TRP A 110 -2.78 -15.31 7.38
N LEU A 111 -2.11 -14.22 7.03
CA LEU A 111 -1.62 -13.18 7.94
C LEU A 111 -0.64 -13.63 9.03
N LYS A 112 -0.17 -14.86 9.01
CA LYS A 112 0.90 -15.29 9.91
C LYS A 112 2.22 -14.65 9.50
N GLY A 113 2.99 -14.19 10.48
CA GLY A 113 4.26 -13.52 10.27
C GLY A 113 5.38 -14.08 11.14
N TRP A 114 6.59 -13.58 10.89
CA TRP A 114 7.80 -13.94 11.60
C TRP A 114 8.04 -13.01 12.79
N ASP A 115 8.32 -13.58 13.95
CA ASP A 115 8.55 -12.91 15.22
C ASP A 115 10.04 -12.57 15.49
N GLY A 116 10.89 -12.65 14.47
CA GLY A 116 12.33 -12.42 14.63
C GLY A 116 13.10 -13.57 15.30
N ARG A 117 12.47 -14.74 15.48
CA ARG A 117 13.10 -15.90 16.12
C ARG A 117 13.29 -17.06 15.15
N TYR A 118 14.31 -17.85 15.42
CA TYR A 118 14.53 -19.14 14.77
C TYR A 118 14.79 -20.22 15.84
N ARG A 119 13.96 -21.25 15.87
CA ARG A 119 14.00 -22.32 16.89
C ARG A 119 14.02 -21.77 18.33
N GLY A 120 13.17 -20.74 18.59
CA GLY A 120 13.03 -20.08 19.89
C GLY A 120 14.13 -19.06 20.23
N ARG A 121 15.17 -18.91 19.42
CA ARG A 121 16.27 -17.96 19.66
C ARG A 121 16.07 -16.69 18.84
N LYS A 122 16.19 -15.52 19.48
CA LYS A 122 16.19 -14.22 18.78
C LYS A 122 17.29 -14.20 17.73
N GLN A 123 16.95 -13.66 16.57
CA GLN A 123 17.92 -13.46 15.50
C GLN A 123 18.62 -12.09 15.66
N PRO A 124 19.85 -11.95 15.17
CA PRO A 124 20.57 -10.69 15.24
C PRO A 124 19.86 -9.55 14.51
N ILE A 125 20.03 -8.33 14.98
CA ILE A 125 19.62 -7.10 14.26
C ILE A 125 20.29 -7.08 12.90
N GLY A 126 19.54 -6.71 11.86
CA GLY A 126 20.08 -6.62 10.51
C GLY A 126 19.08 -6.91 9.41
N ALA A 127 19.58 -7.08 8.21
CA ALA A 127 18.77 -7.31 7.01
C ALA A 127 18.48 -8.81 6.81
N TYR A 128 17.23 -9.10 6.47
CA TYR A 128 16.73 -10.42 6.13
C TYR A 128 16.04 -10.38 4.77
N VAL A 129 16.17 -11.44 3.99
CA VAL A 129 15.49 -11.58 2.70
C VAL A 129 14.16 -12.27 2.92
N TRP A 130 13.13 -11.76 2.29
CA TRP A 130 11.82 -12.40 2.29
C TRP A 130 11.33 -12.66 0.87
N MET A 131 10.52 -13.69 0.74
CA MET A 131 9.83 -14.04 -0.49
C MET A 131 8.41 -14.48 -0.15
N ILE A 132 7.45 -14.15 -1.01
CA ILE A 132 6.04 -14.54 -0.85
C ILE A 132 5.43 -14.87 -2.20
N GLN A 133 4.57 -15.87 -2.21
CA GLN A 133 3.74 -16.22 -3.35
C GLN A 133 2.30 -16.40 -2.90
N GLY A 134 1.38 -15.89 -3.70
CA GLY A 134 -0.06 -16.06 -3.50
C GLY A 134 -0.81 -16.07 -4.81
N VAL A 135 -2.12 -16.18 -4.73
CA VAL A 135 -3.03 -16.26 -5.87
C VAL A 135 -4.11 -15.20 -5.71
N ASP A 136 -4.41 -14.47 -6.79
CA ASP A 136 -5.50 -13.50 -6.84
C ASP A 136 -6.87 -14.15 -7.16
N ASN A 137 -7.93 -13.33 -7.20
CA ASN A 137 -9.30 -13.77 -7.50
C ASN A 137 -9.44 -14.44 -8.88
N ASN A 138 -8.52 -14.15 -9.79
CA ASN A 138 -8.54 -14.69 -11.17
C ASN A 138 -7.66 -15.94 -11.31
N GLY A 139 -7.08 -16.45 -10.22
CA GLY A 139 -6.17 -17.59 -10.23
C GLY A 139 -4.75 -17.24 -10.67
N LYS A 140 -4.42 -15.95 -10.85
CA LYS A 140 -3.08 -15.51 -11.24
C LYS A 140 -2.14 -15.59 -10.05
N ILE A 141 -0.94 -16.14 -10.28
CA ILE A 141 0.13 -16.18 -9.29
C ILE A 141 0.77 -14.80 -9.16
N ILE A 142 0.86 -14.32 -7.94
CA ILE A 142 1.53 -13.08 -7.57
C ILE A 142 2.71 -13.42 -6.67
N GLU A 143 3.92 -13.06 -7.09
CA GLU A 143 5.14 -13.24 -6.32
C GLU A 143 5.76 -11.89 -5.98
N LYS A 144 6.32 -11.80 -4.78
CA LYS A 144 7.16 -10.68 -4.35
C LYS A 144 8.35 -11.16 -3.54
N LYS A 145 9.42 -10.41 -3.61
CA LYS A 145 10.63 -10.59 -2.79
C LYS A 145 11.21 -9.23 -2.42
N GLY A 146 11.97 -9.21 -1.35
CA GLY A 146 12.65 -7.99 -0.90
C GLY A 146 13.45 -8.24 0.37
N THR A 147 13.80 -7.15 1.03
CA THR A 147 14.51 -7.17 2.31
C THR A 147 13.65 -6.52 3.39
N VAL A 148 13.85 -6.94 4.62
CA VAL A 148 13.31 -6.32 5.83
C VAL A 148 14.44 -6.15 6.84
N ILE A 149 14.40 -5.05 7.60
CA ILE A 149 15.33 -4.79 8.68
C ILE A 149 14.68 -5.22 9.99
N LEU A 150 15.33 -6.13 10.70
CA LEU A 150 15.02 -6.41 12.11
C LEU A 150 15.77 -5.39 12.94
N VAL A 151 15.04 -4.65 13.75
CA VAL A 151 15.58 -3.69 14.73
C VAL A 151 15.26 -4.14 16.16
N GLU A 152 15.75 -3.43 17.17
CA GLU A 152 15.45 -3.73 18.59
C GLU A 152 14.03 -3.35 18.98
#